data_61966e8b3377880761ee2804f4251dc9
#
_entry.id   61966e8b3377880761ee2804f4251dc9
#
_cell.length_a   1.000
_cell.length_b   1.000
_cell.length_c   1.000
_cell.angle_alpha   90.00
_cell.angle_beta   90.00
_cell.angle_gamma   90.00
#
_symmetry.space_group_name_H-M   'P 1'
#
loop_
_entity.id
_entity.type
_entity.pdbx_description
1 polymer ?
#
loop_
_entity_poly.entity_id
_entity_poly.type
_entity_poly.pdbx_seq_one_letter_code
_entity_poly.pdbx_strand_id
1 'polypeptide(L)'
;MRANPPGQTSELTARARLRNSAIEVFALRGFDASVREIAAHAGVTAGLITHHFGSKQRLREECDAEVLKQYGTLKSDGIAMSPTQTMTMMAEMDDYAQMMVYILRSVREGGPVGVTFLENMIDEAVRFTEEGVASGVVRPSRDPRARARFMVTSSLGGLLLQLSL
;
A
#
# COMPACT_ATOMS: atom_id res chain seq x y z
N MET A 1 -22.45 -14.74 20.51
CA MET A 1 -21.53 -13.61 20.32
C MET A 1 -20.73 -13.46 21.60
N ARG A 2 -19.46 -13.95 21.64
CA ARG A 2 -18.61 -13.90 22.84
C ARG A 2 -17.89 -12.57 22.87
N ALA A 3 -18.16 -11.75 23.88
CA ALA A 3 -17.43 -10.51 24.13
C ALA A 3 -15.97 -10.84 24.48
N ASN A 4 -15.01 -10.16 23.83
CA ASN A 4 -13.58 -10.29 24.12
C ASN A 4 -13.29 -9.68 25.51
N PRO A 5 -12.45 -10.30 26.35
CA PRO A 5 -12.10 -9.74 27.66
C PRO A 5 -11.38 -8.38 27.49
N PRO A 6 -11.58 -7.42 28.40
CA PRO A 6 -11.10 -6.03 28.26
C PRO A 6 -9.59 -5.88 28.07
N GLY A 7 -8.77 -6.82 28.53
CA GLY A 7 -7.32 -6.83 28.30
C GLY A 7 -6.91 -7.11 26.86
N GLN A 8 -7.60 -7.98 26.14
CA GLN A 8 -7.30 -8.33 24.75
C GLN A 8 -7.64 -7.17 23.79
N THR A 9 -8.69 -6.42 24.06
CA THR A 9 -9.04 -5.24 23.23
C THR A 9 -7.99 -4.14 23.35
N SER A 10 -7.43 -3.92 24.55
CA SER A 10 -6.35 -2.96 24.78
C SER A 10 -5.05 -3.37 24.08
N GLU A 11 -4.66 -4.65 24.12
CA GLU A 11 -3.49 -5.18 23.43
C GLU A 11 -3.60 -5.11 21.90
N LEU A 12 -4.76 -5.45 21.34
CA LEU A 12 -5.03 -5.34 19.91
C LEU A 12 -4.94 -3.89 19.43
N THR A 13 -5.46 -2.95 20.24
CA THR A 13 -5.35 -1.51 19.93
C THR A 13 -3.92 -1.01 20.00
N ALA A 14 -3.13 -1.44 20.99
CA ALA A 14 -1.72 -1.10 21.12
C ALA A 14 -0.91 -1.66 19.94
N ARG A 15 -1.13 -2.92 19.57
CA ARG A 15 -0.47 -3.56 18.41
C ARG A 15 -0.79 -2.81 17.10
N ALA A 16 -2.05 -2.42 16.88
CA ALA A 16 -2.46 -1.67 15.69
C ALA A 16 -1.78 -0.29 15.64
N ARG A 17 -1.69 0.43 16.77
CA ARG A 17 -0.98 1.72 16.84
C ARG A 17 0.50 1.58 16.52
N LEU A 18 1.18 0.58 17.07
CA LEU A 18 2.60 0.32 16.81
C LEU A 18 2.85 -0.04 15.35
N ARG A 19 1.97 -0.87 14.75
CA ARG A 19 2.02 -1.19 13.33
C ARG A 19 1.85 0.07 12.46
N ASN A 20 0.87 0.93 12.75
CA ASN A 20 0.65 2.16 11.99
C ASN A 20 1.86 3.10 12.09
N SER A 21 2.43 3.30 13.29
CA SER A 21 3.69 4.04 13.46
C SER A 21 4.85 3.44 12.65
N ALA A 22 4.91 2.12 12.52
CA ALA A 22 5.91 1.46 11.69
C ALA A 22 5.68 1.73 10.18
N ILE A 23 4.43 1.72 9.70
CA ILE A 23 4.08 2.09 8.33
C ILE A 23 4.56 3.51 8.03
N GLU A 24 4.33 4.45 8.94
CA GLU A 24 4.79 5.84 8.83
C GLU A 24 6.31 5.93 8.71
N VAL A 25 7.04 5.29 9.61
CA VAL A 25 8.51 5.31 9.60
C VAL A 25 9.05 4.65 8.33
N PHE A 26 8.49 3.53 7.90
CA PHE A 26 8.90 2.86 6.67
C PHE A 26 8.60 3.71 5.43
N ALA A 27 7.46 4.40 5.39
CA ALA A 27 7.15 5.33 4.32
C ALA A 27 8.12 6.52 4.28
N LEU A 28 8.49 7.09 5.43
CA LEU A 28 9.36 8.27 5.51
C LEU A 28 10.84 7.94 5.32
N ARG A 29 11.35 6.88 5.98
CA ARG A 29 12.78 6.56 6.08
C ARG A 29 13.22 5.35 5.28
N GLY A 30 12.26 4.55 4.78
CA GLY A 30 12.53 3.29 4.09
C GLY A 30 12.56 2.08 5.03
N PHE A 31 12.65 0.90 4.44
CA PHE A 31 12.55 -0.36 5.18
C PHE A 31 13.81 -0.75 5.95
N ASP A 32 14.90 -0.01 5.78
CA ASP A 32 16.11 -0.16 6.59
C ASP A 32 15.98 0.45 7.98
N ALA A 33 14.95 1.27 8.23
CA ALA A 33 14.70 1.87 9.53
C ALA A 33 14.71 0.82 10.64
N SER A 34 15.40 1.12 11.73
CA SER A 34 15.59 0.21 12.86
C SER A 34 14.34 0.15 13.76
N VAL A 35 14.20 -0.95 14.52
CA VAL A 35 13.16 -1.07 15.56
C VAL A 35 13.26 0.07 16.60
N ARG A 36 14.46 0.60 16.86
CA ARG A 36 14.65 1.73 17.78
C ARG A 36 14.06 3.03 17.22
N GLU A 37 14.23 3.28 15.93
CA GLU A 37 13.63 4.46 15.27
C GLU A 37 12.10 4.37 15.25
N ILE A 38 11.56 3.19 14.96
CA ILE A 38 10.11 2.94 15.00
C ILE A 38 9.58 3.15 16.43
N ALA A 39 10.28 2.62 17.44
CA ALA A 39 9.91 2.78 18.85
C ALA A 39 9.94 4.24 19.29
N ALA A 40 10.98 4.98 18.90
CA ALA A 40 11.10 6.42 19.18
C ALA A 40 9.95 7.22 18.55
N HIS A 41 9.60 6.91 17.31
CA HIS A 41 8.46 7.54 16.61
C HIS A 41 7.12 7.24 17.29
N ALA A 42 6.92 5.98 17.73
CA ALA A 42 5.71 5.55 18.45
C ALA A 42 5.65 6.01 19.92
N GLY A 43 6.70 6.64 20.45
CA GLY A 43 6.80 7.05 21.86
C GLY A 43 6.89 5.88 22.85
N VAL A 44 7.49 4.75 22.44
CA VAL A 44 7.60 3.52 23.23
C VAL A 44 9.04 3.00 23.29
N THR A 45 9.26 1.93 24.04
CA THR A 45 10.55 1.22 24.06
C THR A 45 10.63 0.19 22.90
N ALA A 46 11.85 -0.05 22.40
CA ALA A 46 12.09 -1.08 21.39
C ALA A 46 11.68 -2.49 21.88
N GLY A 47 11.78 -2.75 23.18
CA GLY A 47 11.34 -4.00 23.81
C GLY A 47 9.83 -4.23 23.64
N LEU A 48 9.01 -3.19 23.69
CA LEU A 48 7.56 -3.31 23.49
C LEU A 48 7.23 -3.74 22.04
N ILE A 49 7.92 -3.19 21.05
CA ILE A 49 7.76 -3.63 19.65
C ILE A 49 8.16 -5.10 19.50
N THR A 50 9.30 -5.49 20.06
CA THR A 50 9.76 -6.88 20.03
C THR A 50 8.80 -7.82 20.76
N HIS A 51 8.18 -7.38 21.85
CA HIS A 51 7.16 -8.14 22.57
C HIS A 51 5.93 -8.40 21.70
N HIS A 52 5.43 -7.38 20.99
CA HIS A 52 4.22 -7.52 20.16
C HIS A 52 4.45 -8.28 18.85
N PHE A 53 5.60 -8.11 18.22
CA PHE A 53 5.85 -8.60 16.85
C PHE A 53 6.94 -9.67 16.77
N GLY A 54 7.77 -9.82 17.80
CA GLY A 54 8.87 -10.78 17.84
C GLY A 54 10.09 -10.31 17.05
N SER A 55 9.95 -9.88 15.80
CA SER A 55 11.04 -9.40 14.95
C SER A 55 10.62 -8.23 14.06
N LYS A 56 11.62 -7.48 13.55
CA LYS A 56 11.40 -6.42 12.54
C LYS A 56 10.75 -6.99 11.28
N GLN A 57 11.15 -8.20 10.87
CA GLN A 57 10.58 -8.84 9.69
C GLN A 57 9.09 -9.12 9.87
N ARG A 58 8.67 -9.69 10.99
CA ARG A 58 7.24 -9.92 11.27
C ARG A 58 6.45 -8.64 11.37
N LEU A 59 7.02 -7.59 11.98
CA LEU A 59 6.40 -6.26 11.97
C LEU A 59 6.21 -5.77 10.53
N ARG A 60 7.21 -5.94 9.66
CA ARG A 60 7.12 -5.57 8.24
C ARG A 60 6.01 -6.35 7.53
N GLU A 61 5.92 -7.66 7.74
CA GLU A 61 4.88 -8.53 7.15
C GLU A 61 3.48 -8.08 7.57
N GLU A 62 3.29 -7.66 8.83
CA GLU A 62 2.01 -7.11 9.29
C GLU A 62 1.71 -5.71 8.73
N CYS A 63 2.73 -4.88 8.52
CA CYS A 63 2.58 -3.61 7.82
C CYS A 63 2.16 -3.85 6.35
N ASP A 64 2.82 -4.77 5.67
CA ASP A 64 2.51 -5.15 4.30
C ASP A 64 1.06 -5.63 4.15
N ALA A 65 0.59 -6.51 5.06
CA ALA A 65 -0.78 -6.99 5.07
C ALA A 65 -1.82 -5.88 5.29
N GLU A 66 -1.53 -4.94 6.20
CA GLU A 66 -2.43 -3.81 6.46
C GLU A 66 -2.49 -2.83 5.28
N VAL A 67 -1.35 -2.51 4.67
CA VAL A 67 -1.28 -1.62 3.50
C VAL A 67 -2.04 -2.23 2.33
N LEU A 68 -1.88 -3.54 2.06
CA LEU A 68 -2.65 -4.22 1.02
C LEU A 68 -4.15 -4.23 1.30
N LYS A 69 -4.56 -4.40 2.57
CA LYS A 69 -5.95 -4.33 2.98
C LYS A 69 -6.53 -2.93 2.74
N GLN A 70 -5.82 -1.87 3.18
CA GLN A 70 -6.23 -0.48 2.97
C GLN A 70 -6.34 -0.14 1.48
N TYR A 71 -5.35 -0.53 0.68
CA TYR A 71 -5.39 -0.38 -0.77
C TYR A 71 -6.59 -1.09 -1.41
N GLY A 72 -6.88 -2.33 -0.99
CA GLY A 72 -8.05 -3.08 -1.47
C GLY A 72 -9.38 -2.40 -1.12
N THR A 73 -9.52 -1.83 0.08
CA THR A 73 -10.72 -1.08 0.50
C THR A 73 -10.89 0.17 -0.35
N LEU A 74 -9.83 0.98 -0.51
CA LEU A 74 -9.87 2.19 -1.35
C LEU A 74 -10.25 1.89 -2.80
N LYS A 75 -9.75 0.78 -3.36
CA LYS A 75 -10.10 0.35 -4.70
C LYS A 75 -11.57 -0.02 -4.81
N SER A 76 -12.12 -0.75 -3.84
CA SER A 76 -13.53 -1.13 -3.82
C SER A 76 -14.44 0.08 -3.66
N ASP A 77 -14.10 1.00 -2.78
CA ASP A 77 -14.85 2.22 -2.52
C ASP A 77 -14.75 3.22 -3.69
N GLY A 78 -13.56 3.34 -4.30
CA GLY A 78 -13.33 4.20 -5.47
C GLY A 78 -14.15 3.83 -6.70
N ILE A 79 -14.48 2.54 -6.89
CA ILE A 79 -15.38 2.08 -7.97
C ILE A 79 -16.83 2.54 -7.71
N ALA A 80 -17.22 2.71 -6.43
CA ALA A 80 -18.57 3.12 -6.03
C ALA A 80 -18.72 4.65 -5.85
N MET A 81 -17.62 5.41 -5.86
CA MET A 81 -17.62 6.85 -5.57
C MET A 81 -17.97 7.72 -6.78
N SER A 82 -18.76 8.76 -6.54
CA SER A 82 -18.93 9.87 -7.49
C SER A 82 -17.64 10.71 -7.59
N PRO A 83 -17.41 11.45 -8.70
CA PRO A 83 -16.24 12.33 -8.83
C PRO A 83 -16.06 13.32 -7.68
N THR A 84 -17.16 13.82 -7.10
CA THR A 84 -17.14 14.75 -5.97
C THR A 84 -16.66 14.07 -4.68
N GLN A 85 -17.09 12.83 -4.41
CA GLN A 85 -16.63 12.05 -3.27
C GLN A 85 -15.15 11.68 -3.39
N THR A 86 -14.69 11.39 -4.61
CA THR A 86 -13.26 11.15 -4.89
C THR A 86 -12.43 12.42 -4.59
N MET A 87 -12.92 13.61 -4.97
CA MET A 87 -12.23 14.86 -4.65
C MET A 87 -12.21 15.17 -3.14
N THR A 88 -13.27 14.88 -2.41
CA THR A 88 -13.32 15.05 -0.95
C THR A 88 -12.34 14.07 -0.26
N MET A 89 -12.31 12.82 -0.70
CA MET A 89 -11.36 11.82 -0.23
C MET A 89 -9.91 12.20 -0.55
N MET A 90 -9.66 12.80 -1.72
CA MET A 90 -8.34 13.35 -2.06
C MET A 90 -7.91 14.54 -1.17
N ALA A 91 -8.83 15.25 -0.55
CA ALA A 91 -8.54 16.34 0.38
C ALA A 91 -8.20 15.87 1.81
N GLU A 92 -8.55 14.63 2.18
CA GLU A 92 -8.21 14.00 3.48
C GLU A 92 -6.90 13.18 3.41
N MET A 93 -5.95 13.61 2.57
CA MET A 93 -4.95 12.77 1.88
C MET A 93 -3.62 12.49 2.61
N ASP A 94 -3.42 12.83 3.86
CA ASP A 94 -2.13 12.52 4.51
C ASP A 94 -1.91 11.00 4.65
N ASP A 95 -2.94 10.25 5.05
CA ASP A 95 -2.87 8.78 5.18
C ASP A 95 -2.73 8.08 3.83
N TYR A 96 -3.40 8.60 2.78
CA TYR A 96 -3.30 8.06 1.42
C TYR A 96 -1.92 8.28 0.82
N ALA A 97 -1.39 9.49 0.92
CA ALA A 97 -0.05 9.81 0.44
C ALA A 97 1.01 8.93 1.08
N GLN A 98 0.90 8.70 2.38
CA GLN A 98 1.80 7.85 3.13
C GLN A 98 1.72 6.39 2.70
N MET A 99 0.51 5.85 2.51
CA MET A 99 0.29 4.51 1.98
C MET A 99 0.91 4.37 0.57
N MET A 100 0.72 5.36 -0.32
CA MET A 100 1.29 5.35 -1.66
C MET A 100 2.82 5.40 -1.65
N VAL A 101 3.43 6.20 -0.76
CA VAL A 101 4.89 6.22 -0.60
C VAL A 101 5.40 4.86 -0.13
N TYR A 102 4.71 4.20 0.83
CA TYR A 102 5.04 2.85 1.27
C TYR A 102 5.00 1.85 0.10
N ILE A 103 3.92 1.86 -0.67
CA ILE A 103 3.73 0.99 -1.84
C ILE A 103 4.83 1.22 -2.88
N LEU A 104 5.13 2.48 -3.24
CA LEU A 104 6.18 2.80 -4.22
C LEU A 104 7.57 2.36 -3.75
N ARG A 105 7.86 2.48 -2.46
CA ARG A 105 9.09 1.92 -1.89
C ARG A 105 9.14 0.40 -2.01
N SER A 106 8.02 -0.28 -1.72
CA SER A 106 7.92 -1.74 -1.86
C SER A 106 8.07 -2.19 -3.32
N VAL A 107 7.54 -1.43 -4.29
CA VAL A 107 7.77 -1.64 -5.74
C VAL A 107 9.27 -1.56 -6.06
N ARG A 108 9.94 -0.50 -5.60
CA ARG A 108 11.37 -0.30 -5.84
C ARG A 108 12.26 -1.41 -5.28
N GLU A 109 11.89 -1.95 -4.13
CA GLU A 109 12.64 -3.03 -3.47
C GLU A 109 12.21 -4.44 -3.93
N GLY A 110 11.18 -4.56 -4.78
CA GLY A 110 10.64 -5.85 -5.19
C GLY A 110 9.90 -6.61 -4.07
N GLY A 111 9.42 -5.89 -3.06
CA GLY A 111 8.69 -6.46 -1.93
C GLY A 111 7.29 -6.96 -2.32
N PRO A 112 6.66 -7.82 -1.50
CA PRO A 112 5.38 -8.48 -1.82
C PRO A 112 4.23 -7.48 -2.05
N VAL A 113 4.18 -6.38 -1.31
CA VAL A 113 3.19 -5.30 -1.52
C VAL A 113 3.36 -4.67 -2.90
N GLY A 114 4.60 -4.35 -3.28
CA GLY A 114 4.90 -3.75 -4.57
C GLY A 114 4.56 -4.68 -5.73
N VAL A 115 4.86 -5.98 -5.60
CA VAL A 115 4.50 -6.99 -6.62
C VAL A 115 2.98 -7.08 -6.75
N THR A 116 2.25 -7.21 -5.64
CA THR A 116 0.78 -7.28 -5.65
C THR A 116 0.16 -6.02 -6.24
N PHE A 117 0.67 -4.85 -5.90
CA PHE A 117 0.21 -3.58 -6.45
C PHE A 117 0.41 -3.52 -7.97
N LEU A 118 1.61 -3.88 -8.46
CA LEU A 118 1.90 -3.90 -9.90
C LEU A 118 1.00 -4.87 -10.66
N GLU A 119 0.81 -6.09 -10.16
CA GLU A 119 -0.06 -7.08 -10.81
C GLU A 119 -1.53 -6.59 -10.85
N ASN A 120 -2.02 -5.97 -9.77
CA ASN A 120 -3.36 -5.35 -9.77
C ASN A 120 -3.49 -4.24 -10.83
N MET A 121 -2.49 -3.35 -10.95
CA MET A 121 -2.49 -2.31 -11.98
C MET A 121 -2.46 -2.89 -13.41
N ILE A 122 -1.69 -3.97 -13.62
CA ILE A 122 -1.62 -4.64 -14.91
C ILE A 122 -2.99 -5.25 -15.26
N ASP A 123 -3.66 -5.93 -14.31
CA ASP A 123 -4.98 -6.50 -14.52
C ASP A 123 -6.04 -5.45 -14.86
N GLU A 124 -5.98 -4.28 -14.22
CA GLU A 124 -6.84 -3.14 -14.56
C GLU A 124 -6.57 -2.58 -15.95
N ALA A 125 -5.29 -2.43 -16.30
CA ALA A 125 -4.89 -1.96 -17.63
C ALA A 125 -5.31 -2.95 -18.74
N VAL A 126 -5.27 -4.27 -18.48
CA VAL A 126 -5.83 -5.27 -19.40
C VAL A 126 -7.32 -5.02 -19.62
N ARG A 127 -8.13 -4.97 -18.56
CA ARG A 127 -9.57 -4.74 -18.66
C ARG A 127 -9.90 -3.45 -19.42
N PHE A 128 -9.27 -2.34 -19.04
CA PHE A 128 -9.48 -1.04 -19.69
C PHE A 128 -9.13 -1.08 -21.18
N THR A 129 -8.01 -1.72 -21.55
CA THR A 129 -7.62 -1.81 -22.96
C THR A 129 -8.48 -2.79 -23.77
N GLU A 130 -9.03 -3.85 -23.15
CA GLU A 130 -9.99 -4.76 -23.81
C GLU A 130 -11.34 -4.08 -24.07
N GLU A 131 -11.83 -3.26 -23.15
CA GLU A 131 -13.01 -2.41 -23.37
C GLU A 131 -12.78 -1.42 -24.53
N GLY A 132 -11.59 -0.82 -24.60
CA GLY A 132 -11.17 0.04 -25.70
C GLY A 132 -11.08 -0.70 -27.04
N VAL A 133 -10.67 -1.97 -27.04
CA VAL A 133 -10.66 -2.82 -28.25
C VAL A 133 -12.10 -3.14 -28.68
N ALA A 134 -12.97 -3.50 -27.75
CA ALA A 134 -14.38 -3.80 -28.03
C ALA A 134 -15.14 -2.59 -28.61
N SER A 135 -14.79 -1.37 -28.17
CA SER A 135 -15.35 -0.11 -28.71
C SER A 135 -14.66 0.39 -29.99
N GLY A 136 -13.61 -0.28 -30.47
CA GLY A 136 -12.88 0.11 -31.67
C GLY A 136 -11.89 1.28 -31.48
N VAL A 137 -11.71 1.80 -30.28
CA VAL A 137 -10.80 2.91 -29.95
C VAL A 137 -9.35 2.43 -29.86
N VAL A 138 -9.13 1.21 -29.42
CA VAL A 138 -7.82 0.59 -29.23
C VAL A 138 -7.63 -0.57 -30.19
N ARG A 139 -6.46 -0.66 -30.83
CA ARG A 139 -6.13 -1.80 -31.70
C ARG A 139 -5.93 -3.07 -30.87
N PRO A 140 -6.40 -4.25 -31.34
CA PRO A 140 -6.11 -5.52 -30.70
C PRO A 140 -4.60 -5.77 -30.56
N SER A 141 -4.21 -6.39 -29.46
CA SER A 141 -2.82 -6.85 -29.23
C SER A 141 -2.77 -8.38 -29.34
N ARG A 142 -1.63 -8.90 -29.81
CA ARG A 142 -1.37 -10.35 -29.76
C ARG A 142 -1.19 -10.85 -28.31
N ASP A 143 -0.71 -9.96 -27.43
CA ASP A 143 -0.56 -10.24 -26.01
C ASP A 143 -1.06 -9.00 -25.21
N PRO A 144 -2.35 -9.01 -24.79
CA PRO A 144 -2.93 -7.92 -24.02
C PRO A 144 -2.20 -7.67 -22.68
N ARG A 145 -1.75 -8.75 -22.01
CA ARG A 145 -1.07 -8.64 -20.71
C ARG A 145 0.33 -8.05 -20.85
N ALA A 146 1.11 -8.43 -21.86
CA ALA A 146 2.41 -7.83 -22.13
C ALA A 146 2.29 -6.35 -22.47
N ARG A 147 1.28 -5.96 -23.28
CA ARG A 147 0.96 -4.55 -23.55
C ARG A 147 0.65 -3.78 -22.29
N ALA A 148 -0.24 -4.30 -21.45
CA ALA A 148 -0.62 -3.67 -20.18
C ALA A 148 0.58 -3.53 -19.25
N ARG A 149 1.39 -4.57 -19.10
CA ARG A 149 2.63 -4.53 -18.31
C ARG A 149 3.59 -3.45 -18.81
N PHE A 150 3.80 -3.35 -20.11
CA PHE A 150 4.65 -2.30 -20.68
C PHE A 150 4.11 -0.90 -20.36
N MET A 151 2.81 -0.67 -20.53
CA MET A 151 2.17 0.62 -20.23
C MET A 151 2.33 1.00 -18.75
N VAL A 152 2.02 0.09 -17.83
CA VAL A 152 2.11 0.32 -16.38
C VAL A 152 3.56 0.59 -15.97
N THR A 153 4.51 -0.26 -16.38
CA THR A 153 5.92 -0.10 -15.99
C THR A 153 6.55 1.15 -16.58
N SER A 154 6.20 1.53 -17.82
CA SER A 154 6.69 2.77 -18.44
C SER A 154 6.16 4.02 -17.72
N SER A 155 4.87 4.02 -17.34
CA SER A 155 4.26 5.14 -16.61
C SER A 155 4.85 5.30 -15.21
N LEU A 156 5.01 4.20 -14.46
CA LEU A 156 5.62 4.22 -13.13
C LEU A 156 7.11 4.57 -13.18
N GLY A 157 7.83 4.06 -14.20
CA GLY A 157 9.25 4.39 -14.42
C GLY A 157 9.45 5.88 -14.66
N GLY A 158 8.60 6.49 -15.48
CA GLY A 158 8.60 7.95 -15.70
C GLY A 158 8.35 8.73 -14.41
N LEU A 159 7.38 8.33 -13.61
CA LEU A 159 7.07 8.96 -12.31
C LEU A 159 8.24 8.83 -11.32
N LEU A 160 8.82 7.64 -11.19
CA LEU A 160 9.96 7.41 -10.30
C LEU A 160 11.20 8.24 -10.69
N LEU A 161 11.45 8.40 -11.98
CA LEU A 161 12.53 9.26 -12.48
C LEU A 161 12.27 10.73 -12.14
N GLN A 162 11.05 11.24 -12.29
CA GLN A 162 10.69 12.61 -11.92
C GLN A 162 10.86 12.89 -10.42
N LEU A 163 10.58 11.91 -9.56
CA LEU A 163 10.75 12.05 -8.11
C LEU A 163 12.22 11.92 -7.66
N SER A 164 13.13 11.51 -8.54
CA SER A 164 14.56 11.31 -8.25
C SER A 164 15.45 12.47 -8.73
N LEU A 165 14.87 13.42 -9.47
CA LEU A 165 15.51 14.64 -9.97
C LEU A 165 15.22 15.83 -9.06
#